data_d96d59570959cb2cc706406dfc07db91
#
_entry.id   d96d59570959cb2cc706406dfc07db91
#
_cell.length_a   1.000
_cell.length_b   1.000
_cell.length_c   1.000
_cell.angle_alpha   90.00
_cell.angle_beta   90.00
_cell.angle_gamma   90.00
#
_symmetry.space_group_name_H-M   'P 1'
#
loop_
_entity.id
_entity.type
_entity.pdbx_description
1 polymer ?
#
loop_
_entity_poly.entity_id
_entity_poly.type
_entity_poly.pdbx_seq_one_letter_code
_entity_poly.pdbx_strand_id
1 'polypeptide(L)'
;LNTKYQELDGITPPQFTGEVITYIGDLAVTDEDIWFMQRMCMSESGGEPYVGKIAVVETAINNAKKNGVSIAQTITTSGKYSTANNGEPNAEVIKAVDYAIYGEDLYPSNMTAFKLNGYHNFGTPYTVIGSHYFSTVD
;
A
#
# COMPACT_ATOMS: atom_id res chain seq x y z
N LEU A 1 -7.15 -1.73 -22.88
CA LEU A 1 -7.09 -2.29 -21.54
C LEU A 1 -5.72 -2.91 -21.28
N ASN A 2 -5.18 -2.66 -20.13
CA ASN A 2 -3.88 -3.19 -19.76
C ASN A 2 -4.02 -4.63 -19.25
N THR A 3 -3.57 -5.59 -20.06
CA THR A 3 -3.74 -7.02 -19.76
C THR A 3 -3.03 -7.48 -18.51
N LYS A 4 -1.99 -6.77 -18.05
CA LYS A 4 -1.26 -7.19 -16.84
C LYS A 4 -2.10 -7.16 -15.57
N TYR A 5 -3.24 -6.45 -15.58
CA TYR A 5 -4.12 -6.36 -14.41
C TYR A 5 -5.32 -7.29 -14.47
N GLN A 6 -5.53 -8.00 -15.57
CA GLN A 6 -6.76 -8.77 -15.80
C GLN A 6 -6.93 -9.93 -14.82
N GLU A 7 -5.84 -10.48 -14.34
CA GLU A 7 -5.86 -11.70 -13.53
C GLU A 7 -5.68 -11.45 -12.04
N LEU A 8 -5.78 -10.19 -11.58
CA LEU A 8 -5.59 -9.88 -10.17
C LEU A 8 -6.74 -10.44 -9.34
N ASP A 9 -6.62 -11.71 -8.93
CA ASP A 9 -7.51 -12.38 -7.98
C ASP A 9 -8.99 -12.24 -8.35
N GLY A 10 -9.32 -12.26 -9.63
CA GLY A 10 -10.69 -12.12 -10.12
C GLY A 10 -11.22 -10.69 -10.11
N ILE A 11 -10.39 -9.71 -9.79
CA ILE A 11 -10.75 -8.30 -9.81
C ILE A 11 -10.39 -7.70 -11.15
N THR A 12 -11.37 -7.06 -11.80
CA THR A 12 -11.14 -6.32 -13.05
C THR A 12 -11.03 -4.83 -12.73
N PRO A 13 -9.84 -4.23 -12.91
CA PRO A 13 -9.69 -2.80 -12.68
C PRO A 13 -10.51 -1.99 -13.68
N PRO A 14 -10.93 -0.77 -13.29
CA PRO A 14 -11.55 0.14 -14.26
C PRO A 14 -10.55 0.65 -15.28
N GLN A 15 -11.02 1.36 -16.27
CA GLN A 15 -10.17 2.07 -17.20
C GLN A 15 -9.58 3.30 -16.48
N PHE A 16 -8.26 3.38 -16.40
CA PHE A 16 -7.59 4.52 -15.77
C PHE A 16 -7.21 5.57 -16.81
N THR A 17 -7.22 6.83 -16.39
CA THR A 17 -6.81 7.95 -17.25
C THR A 17 -5.30 8.13 -17.27
N GLY A 18 -4.62 7.70 -16.21
CA GLY A 18 -3.20 7.97 -16.02
C GLY A 18 -2.91 9.39 -15.57
N GLU A 19 -3.95 10.17 -15.29
CA GLU A 19 -3.80 11.56 -14.85
C GLU A 19 -3.16 11.60 -13.47
N VAL A 20 -2.17 12.48 -13.30
CA VAL A 20 -1.54 12.73 -12.00
C VAL A 20 -2.48 13.57 -11.16
N ILE A 21 -2.87 13.03 -10.00
CA ILE A 21 -3.77 13.72 -9.07
C ILE A 21 -2.98 14.56 -8.10
N THR A 22 -1.87 14.04 -7.60
CA THR A 22 -1.00 14.76 -6.66
C THR A 22 0.39 14.12 -6.65
N TYR A 23 1.28 14.64 -5.80
CA TYR A 23 2.62 14.10 -5.58
C TYR A 23 2.86 13.86 -4.10
N ILE A 24 3.60 12.80 -3.78
CA ILE A 24 4.16 12.56 -2.45
C ILE A 24 5.67 12.75 -2.60
N GLY A 25 6.17 13.96 -2.27
CA GLY A 25 7.52 14.33 -2.66
C GLY A 25 7.62 14.35 -4.19
N ASP A 26 8.54 13.58 -4.76
CA ASP A 26 8.71 13.48 -6.20
C ASP A 26 7.90 12.34 -6.82
N LEU A 27 7.19 11.56 -6.01
CA LEU A 27 6.42 10.41 -6.48
C LEU A 27 5.04 10.87 -6.97
N ALA A 28 4.77 10.67 -8.25
CA ALA A 28 3.45 10.96 -8.83
C ALA A 28 2.42 9.96 -8.29
N VAL A 29 1.23 10.45 -8.00
CA VAL A 29 0.08 9.64 -7.57
C VAL A 29 -1.03 9.82 -8.59
N THR A 30 -1.38 8.75 -9.27
CA THR A 30 -2.41 8.73 -10.31
C THR A 30 -3.70 8.08 -9.79
N ASP A 31 -4.75 8.16 -10.60
CA ASP A 31 -6.01 7.44 -10.32
C ASP A 31 -5.77 5.93 -10.17
N GLU A 32 -4.89 5.36 -11.00
CA GLU A 32 -4.51 3.96 -10.90
C GLU A 32 -3.85 3.65 -9.54
N ASP A 33 -2.93 4.50 -9.11
CA ASP A 33 -2.26 4.32 -7.83
C ASP A 33 -3.24 4.32 -6.65
N ILE A 34 -4.20 5.23 -6.65
CA ILE A 34 -5.19 5.33 -5.59
C ILE A 34 -6.08 4.08 -5.56
N TRP A 35 -6.53 3.62 -6.72
CA TRP A 35 -7.36 2.43 -6.81
C TRP A 35 -6.64 1.21 -6.21
N PHE A 36 -5.39 1.01 -6.57
CA PHE A 36 -4.61 -0.12 -6.05
C PHE A 36 -4.26 0.03 -4.57
N MET A 37 -3.96 1.25 -4.11
CA MET A 37 -3.72 1.47 -2.68
C MET A 37 -4.94 1.12 -1.84
N GLN A 38 -6.13 1.52 -2.27
CA GLN A 38 -7.36 1.23 -1.54
C GLN A 38 -7.63 -0.27 -1.48
N ARG A 39 -7.47 -0.99 -2.58
CA ARG A 39 -7.71 -2.42 -2.60
C ARG A 39 -6.64 -3.19 -1.83
N MET A 40 -5.40 -2.81 -1.95
CA MET A 40 -4.31 -3.41 -1.19
C MET A 40 -4.52 -3.17 0.32
N CYS A 41 -4.85 -1.97 0.72
CA CYS A 41 -5.11 -1.63 2.11
C CYS A 41 -6.26 -2.48 2.68
N MET A 42 -7.35 -2.61 1.94
CA MET A 42 -8.48 -3.44 2.35
C MET A 42 -8.07 -4.90 2.47
N SER A 43 -7.33 -5.41 1.50
CA SER A 43 -6.88 -6.80 1.47
C SER A 43 -5.92 -7.13 2.61
N GLU A 44 -4.94 -6.27 2.84
CA GLU A 44 -3.88 -6.53 3.82
C GLU A 44 -4.28 -6.18 5.24
N SER A 45 -5.16 -5.19 5.43
CA SER A 45 -5.41 -4.61 6.74
C SER A 45 -6.85 -4.19 7.00
N GLY A 46 -7.80 -4.74 6.24
CA GLY A 46 -9.21 -4.35 6.36
C GLY A 46 -9.79 -4.45 7.76
N GLY A 47 -9.34 -5.40 8.56
CA GLY A 47 -9.76 -5.59 9.96
C GLY A 47 -8.81 -5.00 10.99
N GLU A 48 -7.74 -4.33 10.58
CA GLU A 48 -6.72 -3.80 11.47
C GLU A 48 -7.07 -2.40 11.98
N PRO A 49 -6.43 -1.92 13.07
CA PRO A 49 -6.62 -0.56 13.53
C PRO A 49 -6.32 0.47 12.44
N TYR A 50 -6.94 1.64 12.53
CA TYR A 50 -6.80 2.71 11.55
C TYR A 50 -5.33 3.09 11.28
N VAL A 51 -4.53 3.26 12.35
CA VAL A 51 -3.11 3.59 12.18
C VAL A 51 -2.33 2.44 11.53
N GLY A 52 -2.77 1.20 11.71
CA GLY A 52 -2.19 0.04 11.04
C GLY A 52 -2.48 0.03 9.55
N LYS A 53 -3.67 0.48 9.16
CA LYS A 53 -4.01 0.65 7.75
C LYS A 53 -3.11 1.69 7.09
N ILE A 54 -2.91 2.82 7.77
CA ILE A 54 -2.00 3.87 7.29
C ILE A 54 -0.58 3.32 7.15
N ALA A 55 -0.10 2.57 8.15
CA ALA A 55 1.23 1.99 8.12
C ALA A 55 1.44 1.06 6.93
N VAL A 56 0.47 0.20 6.63
CA VAL A 56 0.53 -0.71 5.47
C VAL A 56 0.65 0.09 4.17
N VAL A 57 -0.16 1.13 4.00
CA VAL A 57 -0.09 1.98 2.81
C VAL A 57 1.27 2.69 2.73
N GLU A 58 1.78 3.19 3.85
CA GLU A 58 3.08 3.86 3.86
C GLU A 58 4.21 2.94 3.45
N THR A 59 4.15 1.63 3.78
CA THR A 59 5.18 0.70 3.30
C THR A 59 5.19 0.62 1.77
N ALA A 60 4.03 0.64 1.13
CA ALA A 60 3.95 0.59 -0.33
C ALA A 60 4.49 1.87 -0.96
N ILE A 61 4.16 3.02 -0.38
CA ILE A 61 4.70 4.31 -0.83
C ILE A 61 6.23 4.32 -0.68
N ASN A 62 6.74 3.87 0.46
CA ASN A 62 8.18 3.82 0.73
C ASN A 62 8.90 2.89 -0.25
N ASN A 63 8.31 1.73 -0.55
CA ASN A 63 8.87 0.80 -1.54
C ASN A 63 8.88 1.42 -2.94
N ALA A 64 7.82 2.10 -3.33
CA ALA A 64 7.75 2.77 -4.63
C ALA A 64 8.86 3.81 -4.77
N LYS A 65 9.05 4.65 -3.75
CA LYS A 65 10.12 5.65 -3.72
C LYS A 65 11.50 5.02 -3.78
N LYS A 66 11.72 3.97 -2.98
CA LYS A 66 13.02 3.27 -2.92
C LYS A 66 13.39 2.67 -4.26
N ASN A 67 12.44 2.10 -4.97
CA ASN A 67 12.69 1.39 -6.22
C ASN A 67 12.50 2.25 -7.47
N GLY A 68 12.06 3.50 -7.32
CA GLY A 68 11.87 4.41 -8.44
C GLY A 68 10.78 3.97 -9.41
N VAL A 69 9.72 3.35 -8.90
CA VAL A 69 8.58 2.87 -9.69
C VAL A 69 7.29 3.44 -9.13
N SER A 70 6.18 3.28 -9.86
CA SER A 70 4.89 3.74 -9.38
C SER A 70 4.39 2.89 -8.20
N ILE A 71 3.45 3.45 -7.44
CA ILE A 71 2.79 2.72 -6.35
C ILE A 71 2.03 1.52 -6.92
N ALA A 72 1.29 1.72 -8.02
CA ALA A 72 0.55 0.64 -8.66
C ALA A 72 1.48 -0.50 -9.08
N GLN A 73 2.64 -0.18 -9.66
CA GLN A 73 3.63 -1.19 -10.04
C GLN A 73 4.17 -1.92 -8.81
N THR A 74 4.46 -1.20 -7.73
CA THR A 74 4.90 -1.80 -6.48
C THR A 74 3.88 -2.81 -5.97
N ILE A 75 2.61 -2.45 -5.94
CA ILE A 75 1.54 -3.31 -5.43
C ILE A 75 1.35 -4.54 -6.33
N THR A 76 1.40 -4.36 -7.64
CA THR A 76 1.04 -5.43 -8.58
C THR A 76 2.19 -6.35 -8.98
N THR A 77 3.44 -5.90 -8.88
CA THR A 77 4.57 -6.67 -9.42
C THR A 77 5.61 -7.09 -8.40
N SER A 78 5.60 -6.52 -7.19
CA SER A 78 6.63 -6.83 -6.20
C SER A 78 6.46 -8.21 -5.55
N GLY A 79 5.26 -8.78 -5.60
CA GLY A 79 4.95 -10.03 -4.90
C GLY A 79 4.73 -9.87 -3.39
N LYS A 80 4.75 -8.63 -2.89
CA LYS A 80 4.66 -8.36 -1.44
C LYS A 80 3.25 -8.03 -0.97
N TYR A 81 2.34 -7.71 -1.88
CA TYR A 81 1.01 -7.19 -1.54
C TYR A 81 -0.10 -7.98 -2.22
N SER A 82 -1.22 -8.10 -1.52
CA SER A 82 -2.45 -8.69 -2.03
C SER A 82 -3.49 -7.59 -2.25
N THR A 83 -4.42 -7.81 -3.18
CA THR A 83 -5.49 -6.85 -3.51
C THR A 83 -6.88 -7.46 -3.51
N ALA A 84 -7.03 -8.74 -3.19
CA ALA A 84 -8.28 -9.45 -3.42
C ALA A 84 -9.04 -9.87 -2.17
N ASN A 85 -8.43 -9.76 -1.00
CA ASN A 85 -9.06 -10.21 0.24
C ASN A 85 -9.95 -9.12 0.83
N ASN A 86 -10.96 -9.53 1.59
CA ASN A 86 -11.82 -8.65 2.40
C ASN A 86 -12.77 -7.75 1.62
N GLY A 87 -12.90 -7.93 0.31
CA GLY A 87 -13.92 -7.26 -0.49
C GLY A 87 -13.58 -5.84 -0.91
N GLU A 88 -14.62 -5.05 -1.16
CA GLU A 88 -14.49 -3.67 -1.60
C GLU A 88 -13.94 -2.78 -0.50
N PRO A 89 -13.13 -1.76 -0.83
CA PRO A 89 -12.63 -0.81 0.17
C PRO A 89 -13.77 -0.15 0.94
N ASN A 90 -13.68 -0.18 2.26
CA ASN A 90 -14.64 0.49 3.13
C ASN A 90 -14.22 1.94 3.41
N ALA A 91 -15.07 2.67 4.12
CA ALA A 91 -14.84 4.09 4.40
C ALA A 91 -13.56 4.35 5.19
N GLU A 92 -13.22 3.48 6.15
CA GLU A 92 -12.00 3.65 6.95
C GLU A 92 -10.75 3.42 6.12
N VAL A 93 -10.78 2.44 5.20
CA VAL A 93 -9.68 2.20 4.25
C VAL A 93 -9.47 3.40 3.33
N ILE A 94 -10.56 3.94 2.78
CA ILE A 94 -10.47 5.13 1.91
C ILE A 94 -9.84 6.28 2.66
N LYS A 95 -10.27 6.50 3.90
CA LYS A 95 -9.72 7.56 4.77
C LYS A 95 -8.25 7.33 5.09
N ALA A 96 -7.84 6.09 5.35
CA ALA A 96 -6.45 5.75 5.64
C ALA A 96 -5.54 6.00 4.44
N VAL A 97 -6.00 5.67 3.23
CA VAL A 97 -5.26 5.95 1.99
C VAL A 97 -5.12 7.46 1.79
N ASP A 98 -6.20 8.22 1.99
CA ASP A 98 -6.14 9.67 1.90
C ASP A 98 -5.13 10.25 2.88
N TYR A 99 -5.12 9.76 4.11
CA TYR A 99 -4.15 10.24 5.10
C TYR A 99 -2.71 9.92 4.69
N ALA A 100 -2.46 8.71 4.17
CA ALA A 100 -1.12 8.34 3.72
C ALA A 100 -0.63 9.22 2.56
N ILE A 101 -1.55 9.70 1.72
CA ILE A 101 -1.21 10.56 0.58
C ILE A 101 -1.00 12.00 1.02
N TYR A 102 -1.91 12.55 1.81
CA TYR A 102 -2.00 14.00 2.08
C TYR A 102 -1.59 14.39 3.49
N GLY A 103 -1.54 13.46 4.42
CA GLY A 103 -1.16 13.73 5.80
C GLY A 103 0.35 13.72 6.02
N GLU A 104 0.74 13.90 7.28
CA GLU A 104 2.13 13.80 7.65
C GLU A 104 2.57 12.33 7.71
N ASP A 105 3.84 12.07 7.39
CA ASP A 105 4.41 10.74 7.54
C ASP A 105 4.45 10.37 9.03
N LEU A 106 3.87 9.23 9.37
CA LEU A 106 3.84 8.72 10.73
C LEU A 106 5.01 7.78 11.03
N TYR A 107 5.68 7.29 10.00
CA TYR A 107 6.68 6.23 10.11
C TYR A 107 7.92 6.58 9.30
N PRO A 108 9.09 5.98 9.62
CA PRO A 108 10.31 6.30 8.88
C PRO A 108 10.24 5.82 7.42
N SER A 109 10.94 6.53 6.55
CA SER A 109 10.93 6.29 5.11
C SER A 109 11.48 4.92 4.71
N ASN A 110 12.26 4.28 5.58
CA ASN A 110 12.78 2.94 5.35
C ASN A 110 11.91 1.84 5.99
N MET A 111 10.72 2.16 6.50
CA MET A 111 9.76 1.14 6.93
C MET A 111 9.08 0.57 5.69
N THR A 112 9.60 -0.54 5.18
CA THR A 112 9.20 -1.10 3.88
C THR A 112 8.72 -2.54 3.95
N ALA A 113 8.73 -3.16 5.14
CA ALA A 113 8.34 -4.55 5.30
C ALA A 113 7.38 -4.72 6.47
N PHE A 114 6.45 -5.66 6.32
CA PHE A 114 5.58 -6.08 7.43
C PHE A 114 5.24 -7.56 7.27
N LYS A 115 4.80 -8.16 8.37
CA LYS A 115 4.42 -9.56 8.41
C LYS A 115 3.37 -9.77 9.50
N LEU A 116 2.50 -10.73 9.30
CA LEU A 116 1.53 -11.13 10.32
C LEU A 116 2.20 -11.97 11.40
N ASN A 117 1.84 -11.72 12.65
CA ASN A 117 2.14 -12.59 13.80
C ASN A 117 3.63 -12.79 14.09
N GLY A 118 4.48 -11.86 13.70
CA GLY A 118 5.91 -11.90 14.01
C GLY A 118 6.71 -11.09 13.03
N TYR A 119 7.94 -10.77 13.41
CA TYR A 119 8.84 -10.02 12.53
C TYR A 119 9.44 -10.93 11.45
N HIS A 120 9.78 -10.32 10.32
CA HIS A 120 10.64 -10.97 9.33
C HIS A 120 12.01 -11.29 9.95
N ASN A 121 12.71 -12.25 9.35
CA ASN A 121 14.08 -12.59 9.74
C ASN A 121 15.12 -11.67 9.08
N PHE A 122 14.69 -10.62 8.41
CA PHE A 122 15.54 -9.60 7.82
C PHE A 122 15.07 -8.21 8.27
N GLY A 123 15.90 -7.19 8.06
CA GLY A 123 15.61 -5.84 8.50
C GLY A 123 15.70 -5.68 10.01
N THR A 124 15.23 -4.55 10.50
CA THR A 124 15.24 -4.21 11.91
C THR A 124 13.80 -4.09 12.41
N PRO A 125 13.41 -4.84 13.46
CA PRO A 125 12.08 -4.67 14.07
C PRO A 125 11.84 -3.22 14.47
N TYR A 126 10.68 -2.70 14.09
CA TYR A 126 10.35 -1.30 14.38
C TYR A 126 9.13 -1.15 15.27
N THR A 127 7.97 -1.67 14.87
CA THR A 127 6.75 -1.52 15.67
C THR A 127 5.74 -2.62 15.33
N VAL A 128 4.81 -2.84 16.26
CA VAL A 128 3.69 -3.76 16.10
C VAL A 128 2.40 -2.97 16.19
N ILE A 129 1.52 -3.13 15.21
CA ILE A 129 0.20 -2.50 15.22
C ILE A 129 -0.81 -3.60 14.88
N GLY A 130 -1.68 -3.92 15.84
CA GLY A 130 -2.61 -5.04 15.66
C GLY A 130 -1.86 -6.34 15.41
N SER A 131 -2.16 -7.00 14.30
CA SER A 131 -1.52 -8.27 13.92
C SER A 131 -0.26 -8.09 13.08
N HIS A 132 0.06 -6.87 12.66
CA HIS A 132 1.18 -6.60 11.77
C HIS A 132 2.43 -6.16 12.52
N TYR A 133 3.54 -6.78 12.16
CA TYR A 133 4.88 -6.51 12.69
C TYR A 133 5.69 -5.83 11.60
N PHE A 134 6.03 -4.56 11.82
CA PHE A 134 6.69 -3.71 10.83
C PHE A 134 8.19 -3.65 11.06
N SER A 135 8.95 -3.68 9.99
CA SER A 135 10.41 -3.61 10.02
C SER A 135 10.93 -2.52 9.10
N THR A 136 12.05 -1.92 9.50
CA THR A 136 12.81 -1.02 8.63
C THR A 136 13.86 -1.84 7.89
N VAL A 137 14.17 -1.43 6.67
CA VAL A 137 15.17 -2.10 5.82
C VAL A 137 16.06 -1.03 5.21
N ASP A 138 17.36 -1.14 5.44
CA ASP A 138 18.34 -0.20 4.91
C ASP A 138 18.80 -0.57 3.50
#